data_e4999fb67a3225e343933d36f396d360
#
_entry.id   e4999fb67a3225e343933d36f396d360
#
_cell.length_a   1.000
_cell.length_b   1.000
_cell.length_c   1.000
_cell.angle_alpha   90.00
_cell.angle_beta   90.00
_cell.angle_gamma   90.00
#
_symmetry.space_group_name_H-M   'P 1'
#
loop_
_entity.id
_entity.type
_entity.pdbx_description
1 polymer ?
#
loop_
_entity_poly.entity_id
_entity_poly.type
_entity_poly.pdbx_seq_one_letter_code
_entity_poly.pdbx_strand_id
1 'polypeptide(L)'
;MLRARSLPVVLAVVLTAAVPLLSACTTDEPTVALLVADGTDSSSRAVDVDLFTERVEATCDECRVRVYDAEGDAEVQKSQARQAEATSADVVVVVPVESDDLGTLTGSGLPVVSLGELVPGSDRHVGLRGGTVPRQAGTDLEAARDVLLGREESMTYVPTRAMSERAADVAVAFLADEPAADGEVVDGVESWLYRDREVTIDSLTSVLVGQGVVHLDELCSGATEKRCARLGLR
;
A
#
# COMPACT_ATOMS: atom_id res chain seq x y z
N MET A 1 55.89 43.58 69.52
CA MET A 1 55.05 44.36 68.56
C MET A 1 54.87 43.50 67.29
N LEU A 2 53.87 42.67 67.27
CA LEU A 2 53.53 41.87 66.07
C LEU A 2 52.26 42.43 65.41
N ARG A 3 52.39 42.84 64.16
CA ARG A 3 51.27 43.29 63.33
C ARG A 3 50.66 42.08 62.65
N ALA A 4 49.38 41.79 62.94
CA ALA A 4 48.57 40.84 62.20
C ALA A 4 48.17 41.45 60.87
N ARG A 5 48.46 40.73 59.80
CA ARG A 5 47.93 40.98 58.45
C ARG A 5 46.72 40.12 58.18
N SER A 6 45.56 40.73 58.04
CA SER A 6 44.37 40.12 57.61
C SER A 6 44.34 39.92 56.08
N LEU A 7 44.17 38.67 55.59
CA LEU A 7 43.93 38.36 54.20
C LEU A 7 42.38 38.36 53.94
N PRO A 8 41.97 38.97 52.85
CA PRO A 8 40.52 38.80 52.45
C PRO A 8 40.32 37.48 51.77
N VAL A 9 39.32 36.72 52.25
CA VAL A 9 38.83 35.53 51.62
C VAL A 9 37.91 35.98 50.47
N VAL A 10 38.28 35.67 49.21
CA VAL A 10 37.45 35.87 48.03
C VAL A 10 36.60 34.65 47.87
N LEU A 11 35.29 34.80 48.11
CA LEU A 11 34.28 33.75 47.91
C LEU A 11 33.92 33.74 46.43
N ALA A 12 34.43 32.76 45.67
CA ALA A 12 34.04 32.52 44.28
C ALA A 12 32.73 31.74 44.25
N VAL A 13 31.63 32.41 43.89
CA VAL A 13 30.35 31.80 43.63
C VAL A 13 30.39 31.19 42.22
N VAL A 14 30.48 29.84 42.15
CA VAL A 14 30.36 29.11 40.89
C VAL A 14 28.86 28.94 40.58
N LEU A 15 28.38 29.75 39.63
CA LEU A 15 27.01 29.59 39.07
C LEU A 15 27.03 28.38 38.11
N THR A 16 26.61 27.23 38.55
CA THR A 16 26.34 26.09 37.66
C THR A 16 25.04 26.35 36.91
N ALA A 17 25.13 26.77 35.65
CA ALA A 17 24.02 26.84 34.73
C ALA A 17 23.60 25.37 34.37
N ALA A 18 22.51 24.87 34.94
CA ALA A 18 21.87 23.66 34.53
C ALA A 18 21.22 23.93 33.14
N VAL A 19 21.85 23.47 32.06
CA VAL A 19 21.25 23.42 30.74
C VAL A 19 20.26 22.27 30.74
N PRO A 20 18.94 22.49 30.59
CA PRO A 20 18.01 21.40 30.37
C PRO A 20 18.36 20.80 29.00
N LEU A 21 18.84 19.55 28.99
CA LEU A 21 18.86 18.71 27.81
C LEU A 21 17.38 18.44 27.46
N LEU A 22 16.83 19.25 26.55
CA LEU A 22 15.66 18.92 25.80
C LEU A 22 16.03 17.70 24.95
N SER A 23 15.80 16.51 25.48
CA SER A 23 15.70 15.29 24.66
C SER A 23 14.50 15.54 23.77
N ALA A 24 14.72 16.03 22.55
CA ALA A 24 13.75 15.90 21.48
C ALA A 24 13.61 14.38 21.25
N CYS A 25 12.58 13.78 21.84
CA CYS A 25 12.07 12.51 21.33
C CYS A 25 11.57 12.84 19.92
N THR A 26 12.40 12.61 18.92
CA THR A 26 11.91 12.39 17.58
C THR A 26 11.19 11.05 17.68
N THR A 27 9.89 11.06 17.88
CA THR A 27 9.06 9.90 17.54
C THR A 27 9.22 9.79 16.03
N ASP A 28 10.01 8.83 15.56
CA ASP A 28 10.05 8.49 14.15
C ASP A 28 8.62 8.07 13.79
N GLU A 29 8.03 8.79 12.82
CA GLU A 29 6.67 8.49 12.35
C GLU A 29 6.69 7.11 11.71
N PRO A 30 5.81 6.16 12.13
CA PRO A 30 5.78 4.83 11.56
C PRO A 30 5.62 4.89 10.04
N THR A 31 6.46 4.15 9.32
CA THR A 31 6.53 4.25 7.86
C THR A 31 6.16 2.93 7.20
N VAL A 32 5.12 2.97 6.36
CA VAL A 32 4.76 1.90 5.44
C VAL A 32 5.44 2.14 4.10
N ALA A 33 6.30 1.24 3.65
CA ALA A 33 6.85 1.28 2.30
C ALA A 33 5.93 0.47 1.36
N LEU A 34 5.38 1.11 0.34
CA LEU A 34 4.60 0.46 -0.72
C LEU A 34 5.44 0.35 -1.99
N LEU A 35 5.85 -0.87 -2.32
CA LEU A 35 6.60 -1.18 -3.54
C LEU A 35 5.61 -1.67 -4.60
N VAL A 36 5.45 -0.92 -5.69
CA VAL A 36 4.56 -1.29 -6.79
C VAL A 36 5.35 -1.77 -8.01
N ALA A 37 4.81 -2.76 -8.71
CA ALA A 37 5.46 -3.36 -9.86
C ALA A 37 5.54 -2.39 -11.04
N ASP A 38 4.42 -1.74 -11.38
CA ASP A 38 4.32 -0.80 -12.48
C ASP A 38 3.18 0.19 -12.24
N GLY A 39 3.46 1.47 -12.50
CA GLY A 39 2.51 2.58 -12.45
C GLY A 39 2.04 2.96 -11.06
N THR A 40 2.23 4.23 -10.69
CA THR A 40 1.63 4.83 -9.50
C THR A 40 0.23 5.38 -9.78
N ASP A 41 -0.17 5.40 -11.03
CA ASP A 41 -1.53 5.76 -11.45
C ASP A 41 -2.49 4.58 -11.25
N SER A 42 -3.77 4.88 -11.07
CA SER A 42 -4.86 3.94 -10.76
C SER A 42 -5.09 2.83 -11.81
N SER A 43 -4.15 2.64 -12.75
CA SER A 43 -4.18 1.57 -13.75
C SER A 43 -3.58 0.25 -13.25
N SER A 44 -2.87 0.24 -12.14
CA SER A 44 -2.39 -1.02 -11.54
C SER A 44 -3.56 -1.83 -10.99
N ARG A 45 -3.77 -3.03 -11.54
CA ARG A 45 -4.89 -3.89 -11.12
C ARG A 45 -4.66 -4.59 -9.78
N ALA A 46 -3.44 -4.60 -9.28
CA ALA A 46 -3.13 -5.22 -8.00
C ALA A 46 -3.35 -4.27 -6.82
N VAL A 47 -3.13 -2.97 -7.02
CA VAL A 47 -3.25 -1.96 -5.97
C VAL A 47 -3.79 -0.65 -6.53
N ASP A 48 -4.64 0.00 -5.75
CA ASP A 48 -5.01 1.41 -5.86
C ASP A 48 -4.18 2.16 -4.82
N VAL A 49 -3.16 2.87 -5.29
CA VAL A 49 -2.14 3.53 -4.43
C VAL A 49 -2.75 4.65 -3.60
N ASP A 50 -3.66 5.43 -4.20
CA ASP A 50 -4.31 6.55 -3.51
C ASP A 50 -5.20 6.01 -2.39
N LEU A 51 -6.03 5.03 -2.70
CA LEU A 51 -6.91 4.40 -1.72
C LEU A 51 -6.14 3.69 -0.60
N PHE A 52 -5.04 3.00 -0.95
CA PHE A 52 -4.17 2.39 0.04
C PHE A 52 -3.61 3.44 1.01
N THR A 53 -3.10 4.54 0.46
CA THR A 53 -2.52 5.64 1.24
C THR A 53 -3.57 6.30 2.14
N GLU A 54 -4.73 6.66 1.58
CA GLU A 54 -5.85 7.20 2.35
C GLU A 54 -6.29 6.26 3.48
N ARG A 55 -6.29 4.95 3.23
CA ARG A 55 -6.69 3.97 4.25
C ARG A 55 -5.67 3.86 5.37
N VAL A 56 -4.36 3.84 5.07
CA VAL A 56 -3.30 3.85 6.09
C VAL A 56 -3.43 5.10 6.95
N GLU A 57 -3.52 6.29 6.34
CA GLU A 57 -3.62 7.57 7.05
C GLU A 57 -4.90 7.70 7.87
N ALA A 58 -6.02 7.16 7.39
CA ALA A 58 -7.29 7.15 8.13
C ALA A 58 -7.29 6.20 9.33
N THR A 59 -6.48 5.14 9.30
CA THR A 59 -6.41 4.13 10.37
C THR A 59 -5.28 4.44 11.36
N CYS A 60 -4.24 5.15 10.93
CA CYS A 60 -3.08 5.54 11.72
C CYS A 60 -2.66 6.98 11.38
N ASP A 61 -3.10 7.94 12.19
CA ASP A 61 -2.86 9.38 11.96
C ASP A 61 -1.36 9.77 11.92
N GLU A 62 -0.51 9.00 12.60
CA GLU A 62 0.94 9.24 12.68
C GLU A 62 1.73 8.50 11.60
N CYS A 63 1.09 7.58 10.86
CA CYS A 63 1.77 6.76 9.85
C CYS A 63 2.02 7.54 8.56
N ARG A 64 3.10 7.16 7.86
CA ARG A 64 3.44 7.69 6.54
C ARG A 64 3.57 6.55 5.53
N VAL A 65 3.08 6.80 4.33
CA VAL A 65 3.27 5.89 3.20
C VAL A 65 4.37 6.44 2.30
N ARG A 66 5.34 5.58 1.97
CA ARG A 66 6.36 5.87 0.95
C ARG A 66 6.16 4.93 -0.22
N VAL A 67 5.83 5.48 -1.37
CA VAL A 67 5.59 4.70 -2.59
C VAL A 67 6.87 4.62 -3.41
N TYR A 68 7.16 3.42 -3.91
CA TYR A 68 8.28 3.11 -4.80
C TYR A 68 7.73 2.40 -6.03
N ASP A 69 7.94 2.97 -7.21
CA ASP A 69 7.48 2.42 -8.47
C ASP A 69 8.66 1.79 -9.24
N ALA A 70 8.56 0.50 -9.53
CA ALA A 70 9.59 -0.23 -10.23
C ALA A 70 9.51 -0.11 -11.76
N GLU A 71 8.44 0.48 -12.29
CA GLU A 71 8.22 0.64 -13.73
C GLU A 71 8.37 -0.68 -14.52
N GLY A 72 7.99 -1.81 -13.89
CA GLY A 72 8.11 -3.15 -14.47
C GLY A 72 9.50 -3.78 -14.41
N ASP A 73 10.48 -3.13 -13.78
CA ASP A 73 11.87 -3.62 -13.69
C ASP A 73 12.15 -4.27 -12.33
N ALA A 74 12.40 -5.58 -12.34
CA ALA A 74 12.69 -6.37 -11.15
C ALA A 74 13.98 -5.93 -10.43
N GLU A 75 15.01 -5.47 -11.15
CA GLU A 75 16.25 -4.99 -10.52
C GLU A 75 16.04 -3.63 -9.85
N VAL A 76 15.20 -2.77 -10.44
CA VAL A 76 14.78 -1.52 -9.81
C VAL A 76 14.01 -1.84 -8.53
N GLN A 77 13.05 -2.78 -8.56
CA GLN A 77 12.29 -3.18 -7.37
C GLN A 77 13.19 -3.73 -6.26
N LYS A 78 14.17 -4.57 -6.58
CA LYS A 78 15.17 -5.05 -5.61
C LYS A 78 15.97 -3.91 -4.98
N SER A 79 16.31 -2.89 -5.77
CA SER A 79 17.02 -1.71 -5.27
C SER A 79 16.14 -0.89 -4.33
N GLN A 80 14.86 -0.74 -4.67
CA GLN A 80 13.87 -0.05 -3.85
C GLN A 80 13.58 -0.79 -2.54
N ALA A 81 13.54 -2.13 -2.56
CA ALA A 81 13.43 -2.94 -1.35
C ALA A 81 14.57 -2.67 -0.37
N ARG A 82 15.82 -2.66 -0.86
CA ARG A 82 16.99 -2.27 -0.05
C ARG A 82 16.92 -0.82 0.45
N GLN A 83 16.36 0.08 -0.36
CA GLN A 83 16.17 1.46 0.04
C GLN A 83 15.12 1.60 1.15
N ALA A 84 14.00 0.88 1.07
CA ALA A 84 12.97 0.85 2.10
C ALA A 84 13.58 0.39 3.45
N GLU A 85 14.37 -0.68 3.44
CA GLU A 85 15.11 -1.17 4.60
C GLU A 85 16.08 -0.10 5.16
N ALA A 86 16.90 0.51 4.28
CA ALA A 86 17.88 1.51 4.68
C ALA A 86 17.25 2.82 5.19
N THR A 87 16.03 3.13 4.82
CA THR A 87 15.29 4.31 5.26
C THR A 87 14.34 4.05 6.43
N SER A 88 14.55 2.93 7.13
CA SER A 88 13.82 2.54 8.34
C SER A 88 12.30 2.48 8.11
N ALA A 89 11.87 1.78 7.05
CA ALA A 89 10.49 1.37 6.94
C ALA A 89 10.18 0.38 8.08
N ASP A 90 9.00 0.48 8.67
CA ASP A 90 8.56 -0.41 9.75
C ASP A 90 7.79 -1.61 9.21
N VAL A 91 7.19 -1.47 8.03
CA VAL A 91 6.54 -2.54 7.27
C VAL A 91 6.65 -2.28 5.78
N VAL A 92 6.76 -3.34 4.99
CA VAL A 92 6.78 -3.28 3.54
C VAL A 92 5.54 -3.98 2.97
N VAL A 93 4.80 -3.29 2.11
CA VAL A 93 3.77 -3.89 1.27
C VAL A 93 4.33 -3.95 -0.15
N VAL A 94 4.32 -5.11 -0.78
CA VAL A 94 4.92 -5.29 -2.09
C VAL A 94 3.96 -5.95 -3.09
N VAL A 95 3.77 -5.27 -4.23
CA VAL A 95 3.22 -5.83 -5.47
C VAL A 95 4.43 -6.25 -6.31
N PRO A 96 4.75 -7.55 -6.42
CA PRO A 96 6.00 -7.96 -7.02
C PRO A 96 6.00 -7.82 -8.55
N VAL A 97 7.14 -7.41 -9.11
CA VAL A 97 7.43 -7.59 -10.55
C VAL A 97 7.70 -9.06 -10.83
N GLU A 98 8.59 -9.66 -10.03
CA GLU A 98 8.92 -11.09 -10.01
C GLU A 98 8.94 -11.54 -8.54
N SER A 99 8.02 -12.42 -8.15
CA SER A 99 7.86 -12.83 -6.75
C SER A 99 9.07 -13.57 -6.17
N ASP A 100 9.73 -14.41 -6.99
CA ASP A 100 10.89 -15.20 -6.57
C ASP A 100 12.15 -14.36 -6.33
N ASP A 101 12.19 -13.14 -6.83
CA ASP A 101 13.36 -12.25 -6.79
C ASP A 101 13.48 -11.42 -5.49
N LEU A 102 12.51 -11.50 -4.60
CA LEU A 102 12.41 -10.69 -3.39
C LEU A 102 12.85 -11.41 -2.11
N GLY A 103 13.57 -12.54 -2.23
CA GLY A 103 14.03 -13.31 -1.06
C GLY A 103 14.97 -12.55 -0.11
N THR A 104 15.67 -11.52 -0.59
CA THR A 104 16.47 -10.65 0.29
C THR A 104 15.58 -9.75 1.16
N LEU A 105 14.46 -9.25 0.63
CA LEU A 105 13.49 -8.47 1.38
C LEU A 105 12.85 -9.30 2.49
N THR A 106 12.32 -10.49 2.17
CA THR A 106 11.68 -11.36 3.16
C THR A 106 12.67 -11.93 4.19
N GLY A 107 13.98 -11.92 3.90
CA GLY A 107 15.04 -12.29 4.83
C GLY A 107 15.61 -11.13 5.65
N SER A 108 15.17 -9.90 5.46
CA SER A 108 15.70 -8.70 6.11
C SER A 108 15.31 -8.56 7.59
N GLY A 109 14.21 -9.18 7.99
CA GLY A 109 13.59 -9.04 9.31
C GLY A 109 12.56 -7.92 9.39
N LEU A 110 12.32 -7.19 8.30
CA LEU A 110 11.16 -6.30 8.17
C LEU A 110 9.89 -7.13 7.96
N PRO A 111 8.75 -6.76 8.57
CA PRO A 111 7.47 -7.33 8.20
C PRO A 111 7.14 -7.08 6.73
N VAL A 112 6.78 -8.13 6.00
CA VAL A 112 6.46 -8.07 4.58
C VAL A 112 5.04 -8.56 4.32
N VAL A 113 4.24 -7.72 3.69
CA VAL A 113 2.91 -8.06 3.16
C VAL A 113 3.00 -8.15 1.64
N SER A 114 2.81 -9.33 1.07
CA SER A 114 2.69 -9.47 -0.39
C SER A 114 1.26 -9.14 -0.84
N LEU A 115 1.14 -8.39 -1.95
CA LEU A 115 -0.14 -7.96 -2.51
C LEU A 115 -0.26 -8.39 -3.97
N GLY A 116 -1.34 -9.08 -4.29
CA GLY A 116 -1.61 -9.63 -5.62
C GLY A 116 -1.03 -11.02 -5.80
N GLU A 117 0.28 -11.16 -5.88
CA GLU A 117 1.00 -12.42 -5.94
C GLU A 117 1.74 -12.70 -4.64
N LEU A 118 1.73 -13.96 -4.19
CA LEU A 118 2.42 -14.37 -2.97
C LEU A 118 3.94 -14.36 -3.19
N VAL A 119 4.64 -13.55 -2.41
CA VAL A 119 6.11 -13.55 -2.35
C VAL A 119 6.57 -14.61 -1.35
N PRO A 120 7.43 -15.55 -1.74
CA PRO A 120 7.93 -16.57 -0.83
C PRO A 120 8.61 -15.97 0.40
N GLY A 121 8.18 -16.38 1.59
CA GLY A 121 8.73 -15.90 2.86
C GLY A 121 8.12 -14.58 3.37
N SER A 122 7.10 -14.03 2.72
CA SER A 122 6.34 -12.91 3.29
C SER A 122 5.57 -13.34 4.54
N ASP A 123 5.36 -12.41 5.47
CA ASP A 123 4.67 -12.67 6.74
C ASP A 123 3.15 -12.73 6.56
N ARG A 124 2.62 -11.97 5.61
CA ARG A 124 1.20 -11.85 5.29
C ARG A 124 0.99 -11.76 3.79
N HIS A 125 -0.21 -12.12 3.34
CA HIS A 125 -0.58 -12.04 1.94
C HIS A 125 -2.01 -11.55 1.72
N VAL A 126 -2.18 -10.64 0.76
CA VAL A 126 -3.49 -10.22 0.25
C VAL A 126 -3.50 -10.46 -1.26
N GLY A 127 -4.42 -11.29 -1.75
CA GLY A 127 -4.37 -11.67 -3.17
C GLY A 127 -5.66 -12.27 -3.70
N LEU A 128 -5.55 -12.91 -4.86
CA LEU A 128 -6.66 -13.62 -5.48
C LEU A 128 -6.62 -15.10 -5.14
N ARG A 129 -7.81 -15.68 -4.92
CA ARG A 129 -7.97 -17.11 -4.75
C ARG A 129 -7.71 -17.82 -6.07
N GLY A 130 -6.64 -18.59 -6.14
CA GLY A 130 -6.27 -19.38 -7.31
C GLY A 130 -5.23 -18.74 -8.21
N GLY A 131 -4.57 -17.65 -7.81
CA GLY A 131 -3.39 -17.20 -8.52
C GLY A 131 -3.17 -15.71 -8.63
N THR A 132 -2.44 -15.35 -9.64
CA THR A 132 -1.92 -14.04 -9.98
C THR A 132 -3.02 -13.09 -10.43
N VAL A 133 -2.89 -11.82 -10.08
CA VAL A 133 -3.72 -10.74 -10.66
C VAL A 133 -3.44 -10.70 -12.17
N PRO A 134 -4.47 -10.80 -13.02
CA PRO A 134 -4.28 -10.77 -14.46
C PRO A 134 -3.60 -9.46 -14.89
N ARG A 135 -2.49 -9.55 -15.60
CA ARG A 135 -1.90 -8.41 -16.29
C ARG A 135 -2.80 -8.10 -17.50
N GLN A 136 -3.65 -7.10 -17.40
CA GLN A 136 -4.51 -6.66 -18.49
C GLN A 136 -4.16 -5.23 -18.85
N ALA A 137 -3.98 -4.95 -20.13
CA ALA A 137 -3.75 -3.60 -20.59
C ALA A 137 -5.02 -2.75 -20.44
N GLY A 138 -4.85 -1.49 -20.06
CA GLY A 138 -5.92 -0.52 -19.95
C GLY A 138 -6.67 -0.52 -18.60
N THR A 139 -7.53 0.47 -18.46
CA THR A 139 -8.34 0.69 -17.25
C THR A 139 -9.61 -0.18 -17.24
N ASP A 140 -10.22 -0.38 -16.09
CA ASP A 140 -11.52 -1.05 -15.97
C ASP A 140 -12.61 -0.33 -16.77
N LEU A 141 -12.53 1.01 -16.89
CA LEU A 141 -13.45 1.80 -17.70
C LEU A 141 -13.31 1.49 -19.20
N GLU A 142 -12.10 1.34 -19.72
CA GLU A 142 -11.85 0.99 -21.12
C GLU A 142 -12.36 -0.43 -21.41
N ALA A 143 -12.00 -1.40 -20.58
CA ALA A 143 -12.48 -2.77 -20.70
C ALA A 143 -14.02 -2.86 -20.63
N ALA A 144 -14.63 -2.12 -19.70
CA ALA A 144 -16.08 -2.03 -19.57
C ALA A 144 -16.75 -1.43 -20.83
N ARG A 145 -16.14 -0.41 -21.44
CA ARG A 145 -16.60 0.17 -22.69
C ARG A 145 -16.50 -0.79 -23.86
N ASP A 146 -15.47 -1.62 -23.91
CA ASP A 146 -15.30 -2.63 -24.95
C ASP A 146 -16.36 -3.74 -24.83
N VAL A 147 -16.67 -4.21 -23.64
CA VAL A 147 -17.79 -5.11 -23.37
C VAL A 147 -19.12 -4.44 -23.76
N LEU A 148 -19.34 -3.19 -23.34
CA LEU A 148 -20.57 -2.46 -23.64
C LEU A 148 -20.78 -2.25 -25.16
N LEU A 149 -19.70 -2.04 -25.91
CA LEU A 149 -19.74 -1.90 -27.36
C LEU A 149 -19.83 -3.23 -28.12
N GLY A 150 -19.63 -4.36 -27.42
CA GLY A 150 -19.58 -5.68 -28.02
C GLY A 150 -18.28 -5.95 -28.80
N ARG A 151 -17.21 -5.28 -28.44
CA ARG A 151 -15.85 -5.55 -28.94
C ARG A 151 -15.23 -6.74 -28.23
N GLU A 152 -15.56 -6.87 -26.93
CA GLU A 152 -15.25 -8.01 -26.08
C GLU A 152 -16.54 -8.63 -25.53
N GLU A 153 -16.57 -9.94 -25.32
CA GLU A 153 -17.71 -10.65 -24.74
C GLU A 153 -17.79 -10.46 -23.23
N SER A 154 -16.64 -10.39 -22.57
CA SER A 154 -16.52 -10.22 -21.14
C SER A 154 -15.19 -9.56 -20.78
N MET A 155 -15.07 -9.13 -19.51
CA MET A 155 -13.82 -8.69 -18.88
C MET A 155 -13.67 -9.37 -17.53
N THR A 156 -12.44 -9.48 -17.05
CA THR A 156 -12.16 -9.92 -15.68
C THR A 156 -12.11 -8.71 -14.75
N TYR A 157 -12.99 -8.65 -13.78
CA TYR A 157 -12.94 -7.68 -12.69
C TYR A 157 -12.13 -8.23 -11.53
N VAL A 158 -11.10 -7.47 -11.13
CA VAL A 158 -10.30 -7.71 -9.93
C VAL A 158 -10.79 -6.75 -8.83
N PRO A 159 -11.08 -7.22 -7.61
CA PRO A 159 -11.55 -6.34 -6.53
C PRO A 159 -10.39 -5.55 -5.90
N THR A 160 -9.67 -4.79 -6.72
CA THR A 160 -8.46 -4.04 -6.37
C THR A 160 -8.70 -3.12 -5.17
N ARG A 161 -9.84 -2.44 -5.15
CA ARG A 161 -10.22 -1.56 -4.03
C ARG A 161 -10.22 -2.32 -2.69
N ALA A 162 -10.92 -3.44 -2.62
CA ALA A 162 -11.01 -4.22 -1.38
C ALA A 162 -9.66 -4.86 -1.00
N MET A 163 -8.83 -5.22 -1.99
CA MET A 163 -7.48 -5.72 -1.76
C MET A 163 -6.57 -4.61 -1.21
N SER A 164 -6.64 -3.40 -1.76
CA SER A 164 -5.85 -2.25 -1.30
C SER A 164 -6.21 -1.84 0.13
N GLU A 165 -7.51 -1.72 0.43
CA GLU A 165 -8.00 -1.43 1.78
C GLU A 165 -7.53 -2.51 2.78
N ARG A 166 -7.63 -3.80 2.41
CA ARG A 166 -7.17 -4.90 3.27
C ARG A 166 -5.66 -4.88 3.48
N ALA A 167 -4.87 -4.63 2.44
CA ALA A 167 -3.42 -4.57 2.55
C ALA A 167 -2.97 -3.43 3.47
N ALA A 168 -3.65 -2.28 3.40
CA ALA A 168 -3.44 -1.16 4.32
C ALA A 168 -3.77 -1.54 5.77
N ASP A 169 -4.95 -2.17 6.02
CA ASP A 169 -5.34 -2.63 7.36
C ASP A 169 -4.33 -3.64 7.93
N VAL A 170 -3.84 -4.58 7.11
CA VAL A 170 -2.84 -5.57 7.51
C VAL A 170 -1.50 -4.92 7.83
N ALA A 171 -1.07 -3.92 7.03
CA ALA A 171 0.15 -3.18 7.30
C ALA A 171 0.08 -2.39 8.61
N VAL A 172 -1.04 -1.70 8.86
CA VAL A 172 -1.26 -0.96 10.12
C VAL A 172 -1.32 -1.91 11.32
N ALA A 173 -1.93 -3.09 11.16
CA ALA A 173 -1.95 -4.11 12.23
C ALA A 173 -0.54 -4.57 12.63
N PHE A 174 0.41 -4.67 11.69
CA PHE A 174 1.82 -4.91 12.02
C PHE A 174 2.42 -3.78 12.85
N LEU A 175 2.17 -2.52 12.48
CA LEU A 175 2.69 -1.37 13.22
C LEU A 175 2.14 -1.28 14.65
N ALA A 176 0.91 -1.75 14.84
CA ALA A 176 0.25 -1.78 16.15
C ALA A 176 0.57 -3.05 16.97
N ASP A 177 1.34 -4.00 16.42
CA ASP A 177 1.55 -5.34 17.00
C ASP A 177 0.21 -6.06 17.29
N GLU A 178 -0.77 -5.88 16.42
CA GLU A 178 -2.11 -6.45 16.52
C GLU A 178 -2.33 -7.57 15.48
N PRO A 179 -3.10 -8.62 15.83
CA PRO A 179 -3.48 -9.61 14.84
C PRO A 179 -4.47 -9.01 13.85
N ALA A 180 -4.25 -9.20 12.56
CA ALA A 180 -5.25 -8.89 11.57
C ALA A 180 -6.34 -9.97 11.54
N ALA A 181 -7.63 -9.56 11.57
CA ALA A 181 -8.75 -10.49 11.66
C ALA A 181 -9.06 -11.20 10.34
N ASP A 182 -9.68 -12.39 10.42
CA ASP A 182 -10.31 -13.11 9.32
C ASP A 182 -9.37 -13.64 8.22
N GLY A 183 -8.07 -13.82 8.51
CA GLY A 183 -7.11 -14.47 7.61
C GLY A 183 -7.30 -15.99 7.54
N GLU A 184 -6.99 -16.59 6.40
CA GLU A 184 -6.81 -18.03 6.23
C GLU A 184 -5.33 -18.35 5.97
N VAL A 185 -4.87 -19.56 6.32
CA VAL A 185 -3.46 -19.92 6.09
C VAL A 185 -3.33 -20.60 4.74
N VAL A 186 -2.50 -20.02 3.86
CA VAL A 186 -2.16 -20.56 2.54
C VAL A 186 -0.63 -20.64 2.43
N ASP A 187 -0.12 -21.82 2.11
CA ASP A 187 1.33 -22.10 2.02
C ASP A 187 2.13 -21.65 3.26
N GLY A 188 1.48 -21.69 4.44
CA GLY A 188 2.07 -21.30 5.71
C GLY A 188 2.00 -19.79 6.00
N VAL A 189 1.42 -18.99 5.12
CA VAL A 189 1.27 -17.54 5.24
C VAL A 189 -0.18 -17.19 5.54
N GLU A 190 -0.43 -16.34 6.53
CA GLU A 190 -1.77 -15.80 6.80
C GLU A 190 -2.21 -14.89 5.65
N SER A 191 -3.36 -15.20 5.05
CA SER A 191 -3.74 -14.67 3.75
C SER A 191 -5.20 -14.24 3.72
N TRP A 192 -5.49 -13.16 2.99
CA TRP A 192 -6.84 -12.68 2.68
C TRP A 192 -7.06 -12.79 1.18
N LEU A 193 -7.84 -13.82 0.78
CA LEU A 193 -8.00 -14.17 -0.62
C LEU A 193 -9.35 -13.73 -1.16
N TYR A 194 -9.31 -12.89 -2.16
CA TYR A 194 -10.45 -12.38 -2.91
C TYR A 194 -10.72 -13.25 -4.16
N ARG A 195 -11.86 -13.04 -4.77
CA ARG A 195 -12.21 -13.70 -6.05
C ARG A 195 -12.37 -12.65 -7.13
N ASP A 196 -11.72 -12.88 -8.24
CA ASP A 196 -12.04 -12.21 -9.48
C ASP A 196 -13.44 -12.58 -9.99
N ARG A 197 -13.97 -11.80 -10.89
CA ARG A 197 -15.29 -12.04 -11.50
C ARG A 197 -15.23 -11.79 -12.99
N GLU A 198 -15.81 -12.71 -13.75
CA GLU A 198 -16.11 -12.43 -15.13
C GLU A 198 -17.33 -11.49 -15.21
N VAL A 199 -17.17 -10.38 -15.94
CA VAL A 199 -18.18 -9.35 -16.11
C VAL A 199 -18.57 -9.31 -17.58
N THR A 200 -19.83 -9.64 -17.83
CA THR A 200 -20.48 -9.57 -19.15
C THR A 200 -21.37 -8.34 -19.24
N ILE A 201 -21.94 -8.08 -20.42
CA ILE A 201 -22.89 -6.97 -20.64
C ILE A 201 -24.06 -7.00 -19.63
N ASP A 202 -24.53 -8.20 -19.23
CA ASP A 202 -25.66 -8.36 -18.33
C ASP A 202 -25.31 -8.05 -16.87
N SER A 203 -24.06 -8.24 -16.46
CA SER A 203 -23.57 -8.03 -15.09
C SER A 203 -22.80 -6.72 -14.92
N LEU A 204 -22.45 -6.02 -16.00
CA LEU A 204 -21.55 -4.88 -16.01
C LEU A 204 -22.00 -3.77 -15.05
N THR A 205 -23.26 -3.34 -15.12
CA THR A 205 -23.75 -2.27 -14.25
C THR A 205 -23.85 -2.69 -12.79
N SER A 206 -24.29 -3.92 -12.51
CA SER A 206 -24.39 -4.41 -11.13
C SER A 206 -23.04 -4.65 -10.46
N VAL A 207 -22.02 -5.05 -11.23
CA VAL A 207 -20.69 -5.32 -10.70
C VAL A 207 -19.85 -4.06 -10.68
N LEU A 208 -19.68 -3.37 -11.80
CA LEU A 208 -18.74 -2.26 -11.87
C LEU A 208 -19.33 -0.94 -11.35
N VAL A 209 -20.55 -0.59 -11.78
CA VAL A 209 -21.20 0.65 -11.34
C VAL A 209 -21.74 0.49 -9.93
N GLY A 210 -22.34 -0.64 -9.60
CA GLY A 210 -22.88 -0.92 -8.27
C GLY A 210 -21.83 -0.96 -7.16
N GLN A 211 -20.58 -1.27 -7.50
CA GLN A 211 -19.45 -1.26 -6.55
C GLN A 211 -18.58 0.03 -6.65
N GLY A 212 -18.99 1.00 -7.46
CA GLY A 212 -18.26 2.27 -7.60
C GLY A 212 -16.92 2.18 -8.31
N VAL A 213 -16.67 1.08 -9.04
CA VAL A 213 -15.44 0.87 -9.83
C VAL A 213 -15.42 1.78 -11.07
N VAL A 214 -16.60 1.93 -11.69
CA VAL A 214 -16.79 2.76 -12.86
C VAL A 214 -18.04 3.62 -12.66
N HIS A 215 -17.95 4.91 -12.94
CA HIS A 215 -19.11 5.79 -12.89
C HIS A 215 -19.97 5.66 -14.15
N LEU A 216 -21.29 5.63 -13.97
CA LEU A 216 -22.22 5.42 -15.09
C LEU A 216 -22.16 6.53 -16.15
N ASP A 217 -21.93 7.76 -15.74
CA ASP A 217 -21.77 8.91 -16.62
C ASP A 217 -20.48 8.82 -17.46
N GLU A 218 -19.38 8.34 -16.87
CA GLU A 218 -18.15 8.06 -17.58
C GLU A 218 -18.32 6.90 -18.55
N LEU A 219 -18.88 5.78 -18.09
CA LEU A 219 -19.15 4.61 -18.91
C LEU A 219 -20.01 4.95 -20.14
N CYS A 220 -21.02 5.80 -19.93
CA CYS A 220 -22.00 6.18 -20.94
C CYS A 220 -21.69 7.49 -21.63
N SER A 221 -20.41 7.89 -21.74
CA SER A 221 -19.98 9.10 -22.44
C SER A 221 -19.32 8.77 -23.79
N GLY A 222 -19.38 9.71 -24.73
CA GLY A 222 -18.68 9.61 -26.02
C GLY A 222 -19.19 8.44 -26.87
N ALA A 223 -18.31 7.51 -27.23
CA ALA A 223 -18.61 6.41 -28.16
C ALA A 223 -19.71 5.46 -27.65
N THR A 224 -19.86 5.35 -26.34
CA THR A 224 -20.81 4.42 -25.69
C THR A 224 -22.20 5.01 -25.46
N GLU A 225 -22.38 6.33 -25.58
CA GLU A 225 -23.61 7.05 -25.26
C GLU A 225 -24.87 6.47 -25.94
N LYS A 226 -24.79 6.23 -27.28
CA LYS A 226 -25.92 5.65 -28.04
C LYS A 226 -26.23 4.20 -27.63
N ARG A 227 -25.21 3.46 -27.19
CA ARG A 227 -25.38 2.08 -26.75
C ARG A 227 -26.04 2.04 -25.37
N CYS A 228 -25.61 2.89 -24.45
CA CYS A 228 -26.25 3.06 -23.13
C CYS A 228 -27.73 3.43 -23.26
N ALA A 229 -28.06 4.40 -24.13
CA ALA A 229 -29.46 4.80 -24.36
C ALA A 229 -30.32 3.62 -24.85
N ARG A 230 -29.80 2.78 -25.75
CA ARG A 230 -30.50 1.59 -26.25
C ARG A 230 -30.71 0.51 -25.18
N LEU A 231 -29.81 0.43 -24.21
CA LEU A 231 -29.86 -0.52 -23.10
C LEU A 231 -30.63 0.03 -21.90
N GLY A 232 -31.11 1.28 -21.96
CA GLY A 232 -31.85 1.90 -20.87
C GLY A 232 -31.01 2.22 -19.64
N LEU A 233 -29.70 2.42 -19.82
CA LEU A 233 -28.77 2.76 -18.72
C LEU A 233 -28.73 4.26 -18.41
N ARG A 234 -29.49 5.06 -19.11
CA ARG A 234 -29.66 6.53 -18.89
C ARG A 234 -31.14 6.88 -18.97
#